data_2386200abce92fb402452019713aa653
#
_entry.id   2386200abce92fb402452019713aa653
#
_cell.length_a   1.000
_cell.length_b   1.000
_cell.length_c   1.000
_cell.angle_alpha   90.00
_cell.angle_beta   90.00
_cell.angle_gamma   90.00
#
_symmetry.space_group_name_H-M   'P 1'
#
loop_
_entity.id
_entity.type
_entity.pdbx_description
1 polymer ?
#
loop_
_entity_poly.entity_id
_entity_poly.type
_entity_poly.pdbx_seq_one_letter_code
_entity_poly.pdbx_strand_id
1 'polypeptide(L)'
;MRSLAFILLLAHGPLVIAADWVRLAIPHSEDQYFYDRSKLVVDSNEITYWKKALFKLPRPVKTQLASSALMRERIDCREHTLRLLSFLYYDAQGTVIEYVAEAEKEGAPIIPETVGDRFEQALCAQTRESDSSNAPSPSKMDAHAL
;
A
#
# COMPACT_ATOMS: atom_id res chain seq x y z
N MET A 1 -57.25 3.13 -26.70
CA MET A 1 -55.90 2.57 -26.87
C MET A 1 -54.91 3.50 -26.16
N ARG A 2 -54.48 3.15 -24.95
CA ARG A 2 -53.55 3.99 -24.14
C ARG A 2 -52.18 3.34 -24.17
N SER A 3 -51.22 3.94 -24.90
CA SER A 3 -49.80 3.50 -24.94
C SER A 3 -49.10 3.90 -23.65
N LEU A 4 -48.70 2.93 -22.83
CA LEU A 4 -47.80 3.11 -21.70
C LEU A 4 -46.35 3.11 -22.22
N ALA A 5 -45.72 4.29 -22.24
CA ALA A 5 -44.31 4.44 -22.50
C ALA A 5 -43.53 4.06 -21.21
N PHE A 6 -42.83 2.94 -21.23
CA PHE A 6 -41.94 2.50 -20.16
C PHE A 6 -40.61 3.25 -20.27
N ILE A 7 -40.41 4.26 -19.43
CA ILE A 7 -39.12 4.99 -19.34
C ILE A 7 -38.16 4.12 -18.51
N LEU A 8 -37.19 3.50 -19.20
CA LEU A 8 -36.08 2.76 -18.57
C LEU A 8 -35.07 3.76 -18.01
N LEU A 9 -35.15 4.08 -16.73
CA LEU A 9 -34.09 4.83 -16.02
C LEU A 9 -32.86 3.93 -15.87
N LEU A 10 -31.85 4.14 -16.69
CA LEU A 10 -30.51 3.59 -16.51
C LEU A 10 -29.84 4.27 -15.30
N ALA A 11 -29.89 3.60 -14.15
CA ALA A 11 -29.18 4.04 -12.96
C ALA A 11 -27.66 3.83 -13.18
N HIS A 12 -26.94 4.89 -13.54
CA HIS A 12 -25.47 4.91 -13.53
C HIS A 12 -25.01 5.06 -12.08
N GLY A 13 -24.82 3.94 -11.39
CA GLY A 13 -24.19 3.93 -10.07
C GLY A 13 -22.71 4.34 -10.19
N PRO A 14 -22.13 5.08 -9.21
CA PRO A 14 -20.71 5.35 -9.18
C PRO A 14 -19.94 4.03 -9.11
N LEU A 15 -18.93 3.88 -9.99
CA LEU A 15 -17.99 2.77 -9.92
C LEU A 15 -17.17 2.89 -8.62
N VAL A 16 -17.58 2.19 -7.60
CA VAL A 16 -16.78 2.05 -6.36
C VAL A 16 -15.60 1.14 -6.72
N ILE A 17 -14.41 1.71 -6.85
CA ILE A 17 -13.18 0.93 -7.02
C ILE A 17 -12.93 0.23 -5.69
N ALA A 18 -13.15 -1.08 -5.67
CA ALA A 18 -12.81 -1.90 -4.52
C ALA A 18 -11.30 -1.88 -4.27
N ALA A 19 -10.88 -1.98 -3.00
CA ALA A 19 -9.47 -2.06 -2.64
C ALA A 19 -8.83 -3.32 -3.26
N ASP A 20 -7.66 -3.16 -3.84
CA ASP A 20 -6.90 -4.25 -4.48
C ASP A 20 -5.78 -4.72 -3.53
N TRP A 21 -6.16 -5.58 -2.60
CA TRP A 21 -5.26 -6.10 -1.57
C TRP A 21 -4.33 -7.19 -2.12
N VAL A 22 -3.05 -6.87 -2.22
CA VAL A 22 -1.99 -7.82 -2.58
C VAL A 22 -1.37 -8.38 -1.31
N ARG A 23 -1.36 -9.71 -1.17
CA ARG A 23 -0.73 -10.39 -0.04
C ARG A 23 0.79 -10.39 -0.22
N LEU A 24 1.50 -10.02 0.85
CA LEU A 24 2.95 -10.11 0.93
C LEU A 24 3.36 -11.28 1.83
N ALA A 25 4.16 -12.20 1.27
CA ALA A 25 4.70 -13.32 2.04
C ALA A 25 5.85 -12.83 2.94
N ILE A 26 5.69 -12.99 4.24
CA ILE A 26 6.72 -12.69 5.23
C ILE A 26 7.22 -14.02 5.80
N PRO A 27 8.49 -14.41 5.55
CA PRO A 27 9.05 -15.62 6.13
C PRO A 27 8.94 -15.64 7.65
N HIS A 28 8.64 -16.79 8.21
CA HIS A 28 8.55 -17.02 9.67
C HIS A 28 7.48 -16.18 10.40
N SER A 29 6.61 -15.48 9.69
CA SER A 29 5.47 -14.78 10.30
C SER A 29 4.19 -15.59 10.12
N GLU A 30 3.48 -15.81 11.23
CA GLU A 30 2.13 -16.40 11.19
C GLU A 30 1.07 -15.34 10.89
N ASP A 31 1.38 -14.04 11.09
CA ASP A 31 0.52 -12.94 10.69
C ASP A 31 0.50 -12.79 9.17
N GLN A 32 -0.62 -12.31 8.65
CA GLN A 32 -0.76 -12.05 7.23
C GLN A 32 -0.69 -10.55 6.96
N TYR A 33 0.07 -10.18 5.94
CA TYR A 33 0.28 -8.80 5.55
C TYR A 33 -0.15 -8.55 4.11
N PHE A 34 -0.73 -7.37 3.87
CA PHE A 34 -1.23 -6.96 2.56
C PHE A 34 -0.94 -5.48 2.35
N TYR A 35 -0.80 -5.08 1.09
CA TYR A 35 -0.87 -3.67 0.69
C TYR A 35 -1.96 -3.45 -0.34
N ASP A 36 -2.56 -2.26 -0.35
CA ASP A 36 -3.57 -1.89 -1.35
C ASP A 36 -2.89 -1.31 -2.59
N ARG A 37 -2.81 -2.09 -3.65
CA ARG A 37 -2.20 -1.69 -4.93
C ARG A 37 -2.95 -0.53 -5.57
N SER A 38 -4.27 -0.44 -5.39
CA SER A 38 -5.09 0.62 -5.97
C SER A 38 -4.90 1.99 -5.30
N LYS A 39 -4.20 2.04 -4.16
CA LYS A 39 -3.98 3.24 -3.34
C LYS A 39 -2.51 3.58 -3.14
N LEU A 40 -1.64 3.05 -4.01
CA LEU A 40 -0.24 3.46 -4.02
C LEU A 40 -0.12 4.90 -4.53
N VAL A 41 0.64 5.72 -3.81
CA VAL A 41 1.01 7.07 -4.23
C VAL A 41 2.53 7.10 -4.31
N VAL A 42 3.05 7.27 -5.53
CA VAL A 42 4.48 7.34 -5.81
C VAL A 42 4.82 8.81 -6.07
N ASP A 43 5.76 9.34 -5.31
CA ASP A 43 6.29 10.70 -5.47
C ASP A 43 7.81 10.64 -5.39
N SER A 44 8.47 10.74 -6.55
CA SER A 44 9.93 10.59 -6.68
C SER A 44 10.42 9.27 -6.06
N ASN A 45 11.15 9.34 -4.95
CA ASN A 45 11.66 8.18 -4.24
C ASN A 45 10.74 7.70 -3.09
N GLU A 46 9.65 8.40 -2.83
CA GLU A 46 8.73 8.07 -1.75
C GLU A 46 7.51 7.30 -2.26
N ILE A 47 7.13 6.26 -1.53
CA ILE A 47 5.91 5.49 -1.78
C ILE A 47 5.05 5.52 -0.53
N THR A 48 3.85 6.12 -0.65
CA THR A 48 2.83 6.08 0.38
C THR A 48 1.82 4.99 0.06
N TYR A 49 1.51 4.14 1.03
CA TYR A 49 0.64 2.99 0.84
C TYR A 49 -0.18 2.66 2.08
N TRP A 50 -1.24 1.89 1.87
CA TRP A 50 -2.00 1.27 2.94
C TRP A 50 -1.53 -0.16 3.15
N LYS A 51 -1.19 -0.49 4.40
CA LYS A 51 -0.84 -1.83 4.87
C LYS A 51 -1.95 -2.36 5.77
N LYS A 52 -2.38 -3.60 5.52
CA LYS A 52 -3.27 -4.34 6.39
C LYS A 52 -2.52 -5.52 7.01
N ALA A 53 -2.67 -5.69 8.33
CA ALA A 53 -2.16 -6.84 9.05
C ALA A 53 -3.33 -7.61 9.68
N LEU A 54 -3.36 -8.92 9.48
CA LEU A 54 -4.26 -9.85 10.18
C LEU A 54 -3.42 -10.64 11.18
N PHE A 55 -3.73 -10.52 12.46
CA PHE A 55 -2.95 -11.16 13.51
C PHE A 55 -3.41 -12.60 13.72
N LYS A 56 -2.47 -13.55 13.71
CA LYS A 56 -2.75 -14.95 14.04
C LYS A 56 -3.24 -15.09 15.49
N LEU A 57 -2.59 -14.37 16.40
CA LEU A 57 -2.99 -14.25 17.78
C LEU A 57 -3.38 -12.80 18.05
N PRO A 58 -4.57 -12.55 18.63
CA PRO A 58 -4.98 -11.20 18.98
C PRO A 58 -3.95 -10.51 19.89
N ARG A 59 -3.73 -9.22 19.67
CA ARG A 59 -2.74 -8.41 20.39
C ARG A 59 -3.42 -7.47 21.38
N PRO A 60 -2.90 -7.32 22.58
CA PRO A 60 -3.45 -6.36 23.54
C PRO A 60 -3.21 -4.92 23.04
N VAL A 61 -4.29 -4.14 22.95
CA VAL A 61 -4.29 -2.72 22.66
C VAL A 61 -5.18 -2.05 23.70
N LYS A 62 -4.58 -1.26 24.59
CA LYS A 62 -5.26 -0.71 25.78
C LYS A 62 -5.91 -1.85 26.60
N THR A 63 -7.22 -1.84 26.72
CA THR A 63 -8.00 -2.84 27.47
C THR A 63 -8.69 -3.88 26.58
N GLN A 64 -8.42 -3.86 25.27
CA GLN A 64 -9.08 -4.71 24.28
C GLN A 64 -8.06 -5.55 23.51
N LEU A 65 -8.55 -6.53 22.74
CA LEU A 65 -7.73 -7.38 21.89
C LEU A 65 -7.93 -7.01 20.42
N ALA A 66 -6.86 -6.59 19.75
CA ALA A 66 -6.85 -6.34 18.33
C ALA A 66 -6.62 -7.63 17.54
N SER A 67 -7.48 -7.90 16.57
CA SER A 67 -7.36 -9.00 15.61
C SER A 67 -6.74 -8.57 14.28
N SER A 68 -6.79 -7.27 13.98
CA SER A 68 -6.19 -6.71 12.76
C SER A 68 -5.80 -5.24 12.93
N ALA A 69 -4.98 -4.77 12.01
CA ALA A 69 -4.60 -3.36 11.91
C ALA A 69 -4.61 -2.90 10.46
N LEU A 70 -4.94 -1.62 10.27
CA LEU A 70 -4.79 -0.89 9.02
C LEU A 70 -3.84 0.28 9.28
N MET A 71 -2.77 0.36 8.50
CA MET A 71 -1.71 1.35 8.68
C MET A 71 -1.50 2.10 7.37
N ARG A 72 -1.31 3.40 7.45
CA ARG A 72 -0.82 4.20 6.33
C ARG A 72 0.65 4.50 6.58
N GLU A 73 1.48 4.07 5.66
CA GLU A 73 2.94 4.17 5.78
C GLU A 73 3.53 4.85 4.56
N ARG A 74 4.74 5.39 4.73
CA ARG A 74 5.56 5.94 3.67
C ARG A 74 6.95 5.33 3.74
N ILE A 75 7.44 4.82 2.61
CA ILE A 75 8.80 4.36 2.42
C ILE A 75 9.52 5.39 1.56
N ASP A 76 10.73 5.79 1.99
CA ASP A 76 11.71 6.43 1.11
C ASP A 76 12.66 5.36 0.59
N CYS A 77 12.54 5.03 -0.71
CA CYS A 77 13.31 3.98 -1.37
C CYS A 77 14.80 4.32 -1.53
N ARG A 78 15.16 5.59 -1.42
CA ARG A 78 16.56 6.06 -1.54
C ARG A 78 17.26 6.07 -0.20
N GLU A 79 16.58 6.59 0.82
CA GLU A 79 17.15 6.72 2.17
C GLU A 79 16.91 5.46 3.01
N HIS A 80 16.19 4.46 2.49
CA HIS A 80 15.85 3.21 3.19
C HIS A 80 15.17 3.46 4.54
N THR A 81 14.19 4.37 4.55
CA THR A 81 13.43 4.71 5.75
C THR A 81 11.95 4.43 5.60
N LEU A 82 11.29 4.10 6.72
CA LEU A 82 9.85 3.90 6.81
C LEU A 82 9.28 4.84 7.85
N ARG A 83 8.17 5.49 7.52
CA ARG A 83 7.41 6.37 8.42
C ARG A 83 5.98 5.89 8.53
N LEU A 84 5.51 5.69 9.76
CA LEU A 84 4.12 5.40 10.07
C LEU A 84 3.32 6.71 10.11
N LEU A 85 2.41 6.92 9.16
CA LEU A 85 1.62 8.14 9.05
C LEU A 85 0.37 8.09 9.94
N SER A 86 -0.34 6.97 9.90
CA SER A 86 -1.55 6.73 10.71
C SER A 86 -1.80 5.24 10.88
N PHE A 87 -2.54 4.87 11.91
CA PHE A 87 -2.98 3.49 12.09
C PHE A 87 -4.34 3.37 12.76
N LEU A 88 -4.99 2.23 12.51
CA LEU A 88 -6.21 1.79 13.16
C LEU A 88 -6.04 0.35 13.63
N TYR A 89 -6.51 0.05 14.83
CA TYR A 89 -6.66 -1.32 15.32
C TYR A 89 -8.14 -1.70 15.37
N TYR A 90 -8.41 -2.95 15.01
CA TYR A 90 -9.77 -3.51 14.97
C TYR A 90 -9.84 -4.75 15.84
N ASP A 91 -10.96 -4.91 16.54
CA ASP A 91 -11.31 -6.16 17.22
C ASP A 91 -11.74 -7.27 16.23
N ALA A 92 -12.13 -8.43 16.77
CA ALA A 92 -12.58 -9.58 15.96
C ALA A 92 -13.91 -9.31 15.22
N GLN A 93 -14.70 -8.33 15.66
CA GLN A 93 -15.96 -7.91 15.05
C GLN A 93 -15.77 -6.80 14.00
N GLY A 94 -14.52 -6.32 13.82
CA GLY A 94 -14.22 -5.22 12.92
C GLY A 94 -14.51 -3.83 13.50
N THR A 95 -14.71 -3.73 14.81
CA THR A 95 -14.87 -2.45 15.49
C THR A 95 -13.52 -1.80 15.71
N VAL A 96 -13.42 -0.49 15.49
CA VAL A 96 -12.18 0.27 15.75
C VAL A 96 -12.00 0.41 17.25
N ILE A 97 -10.88 -0.08 17.77
CA ILE A 97 -10.47 0.08 19.19
C ILE A 97 -9.46 1.21 19.40
N GLU A 98 -8.71 1.55 18.38
CA GLU A 98 -7.78 2.68 18.43
C GLU A 98 -7.57 3.27 17.04
N TYR A 99 -7.51 4.60 16.97
CA TYR A 99 -7.09 5.35 15.79
C TYR A 99 -6.08 6.42 16.19
N VAL A 100 -4.96 6.46 15.49
CA VAL A 100 -3.94 7.50 15.63
C VAL A 100 -3.67 8.09 14.25
N ALA A 101 -3.95 9.38 14.10
CA ALA A 101 -3.48 10.20 12.99
C ALA A 101 -2.11 10.78 13.34
N GLU A 102 -1.25 10.98 12.37
CA GLU A 102 0.10 11.55 12.57
C GLU A 102 0.92 10.77 13.62
N ALA A 103 1.04 9.44 13.41
CA ALA A 103 1.70 8.56 14.36
C ALA A 103 3.18 8.89 14.57
N GLU A 104 3.90 9.24 13.49
CA GLU A 104 5.32 9.58 13.53
C GLU A 104 5.60 10.84 12.70
N LYS A 105 6.55 11.67 13.15
CA LYS A 105 6.97 12.89 12.44
C LYS A 105 8.09 12.61 11.44
N GLU A 106 8.99 11.68 11.77
CA GLU A 106 10.18 11.33 10.99
C GLU A 106 10.16 9.84 10.63
N GLY A 107 10.87 9.48 9.55
CA GLY A 107 11.08 8.10 9.17
C GLY A 107 12.20 7.45 9.98
N ALA A 108 12.03 6.17 10.32
CA ALA A 108 13.06 5.35 10.94
C ALA A 108 13.77 4.49 9.88
N PRO A 109 15.06 4.14 10.06
CA PRO A 109 15.74 3.21 9.16
C PRO A 109 15.03 1.87 9.09
N ILE A 110 14.91 1.33 7.88
CA ILE A 110 14.35 0.00 7.66
C ILE A 110 15.42 -1.03 8.02
N ILE A 111 15.07 -1.93 8.94
CA ILE A 111 15.98 -2.98 9.40
C ILE A 111 15.85 -4.20 8.48
N PRO A 112 16.96 -4.78 7.99
CA PRO A 112 16.94 -5.98 7.17
C PRO A 112 16.16 -7.15 7.82
N GLU A 113 15.55 -7.98 6.99
CA GLU A 113 14.78 -9.17 7.38
C GLU A 113 13.49 -8.89 8.20
N THR A 114 13.12 -7.62 8.36
CA THR A 114 11.85 -7.23 9.01
C THR A 114 10.68 -7.20 8.05
N VAL A 115 9.48 -7.02 8.59
CA VAL A 115 8.26 -6.76 7.78
C VAL A 115 8.44 -5.52 6.92
N GLY A 116 9.04 -4.44 7.46
CA GLY A 116 9.31 -3.19 6.72
C GLY A 116 10.22 -3.42 5.51
N ASP A 117 11.28 -4.19 5.68
CA ASP A 117 12.21 -4.55 4.59
C ASP A 117 11.50 -5.32 3.45
N ARG A 118 10.59 -6.23 3.79
CA ARG A 118 9.80 -6.95 2.76
C ARG A 118 8.87 -6.02 1.98
N PHE A 119 8.26 -5.04 2.66
CA PHE A 119 7.44 -4.03 1.97
C PHE A 119 8.30 -3.14 1.08
N GLU A 120 9.46 -2.69 1.55
CA GLU A 120 10.40 -1.92 0.76
C GLU A 120 10.84 -2.67 -0.50
N GLN A 121 11.28 -3.93 -0.37
CA GLN A 121 11.68 -4.77 -1.50
C GLN A 121 10.56 -4.90 -2.54
N ALA A 122 9.31 -5.15 -2.08
CA ALA A 122 8.18 -5.34 -2.98
C ALA A 122 7.73 -4.05 -3.67
N LEU A 123 7.74 -2.92 -2.97
CA LEU A 123 7.22 -1.65 -3.46
C LEU A 123 8.28 -0.87 -4.25
N CYS A 124 9.52 -0.78 -3.74
CA CYS A 124 10.58 -0.02 -4.41
C CYS A 124 11.11 -0.69 -5.68
N ALA A 125 10.90 -2.01 -5.88
CA ALA A 125 11.23 -2.66 -7.14
C ALA A 125 10.38 -2.11 -8.31
N GLN A 126 9.12 -1.76 -8.05
CA GLN A 126 8.19 -1.23 -9.06
C GLN A 126 8.60 0.16 -9.56
N THR A 127 9.21 0.99 -8.71
CA THR A 127 9.69 2.32 -9.12
C THR A 127 10.92 2.24 -10.01
N ARG A 128 11.82 1.28 -9.77
CA ARG A 128 13.03 1.07 -10.59
C ARG A 128 12.70 0.59 -12.00
N GLU A 129 11.68 -0.23 -12.16
CA GLU A 129 11.24 -0.71 -13.48
C GLU A 129 10.61 0.41 -14.31
N SER A 130 9.84 1.31 -13.71
CA SER A 130 9.26 2.46 -14.40
C SER A 130 10.33 3.47 -14.86
N ASP A 131 11.38 3.68 -14.07
CA ASP A 131 12.49 4.58 -14.44
C ASP A 131 13.34 3.99 -15.55
N SER A 132 13.58 2.68 -15.56
CA SER A 132 14.37 2.01 -16.61
C SER A 132 13.66 1.98 -17.97
N SER A 133 12.32 1.97 -17.98
CA SER A 133 11.54 2.04 -19.23
C SER A 133 11.50 3.43 -19.85
N ASN A 134 11.77 4.48 -19.07
CA ASN A 134 11.83 5.88 -19.51
C ASN A 134 13.25 6.38 -19.83
N ALA A 135 14.27 5.55 -19.67
CA ALA A 135 15.63 5.90 -20.02
C ALA A 135 15.76 6.07 -21.55
N PRO A 136 16.28 7.20 -22.06
CA PRO A 136 16.48 7.39 -23.50
C PRO A 136 17.46 6.33 -24.02
N SER A 137 17.03 5.63 -25.08
CA SER A 137 17.89 4.66 -25.79
C SER A 137 19.22 5.33 -26.18
N PRO A 138 20.38 4.70 -25.92
CA PRO A 138 21.65 5.28 -26.34
C PRO A 138 21.62 5.45 -27.87
N SER A 139 21.66 6.72 -28.31
CA SER A 139 21.75 7.04 -29.73
C SER A 139 23.03 6.39 -30.27
N LYS A 140 22.87 5.66 -31.38
CA LYS A 140 23.99 5.16 -32.17
C LYS A 140 24.95 6.32 -32.42
N MET A 141 26.13 6.26 -31.81
CA MET A 141 27.23 7.10 -32.20
C MET A 141 27.64 6.66 -33.60
N ASP A 142 27.46 7.56 -34.57
CA ASP A 142 27.87 7.41 -35.94
C ASP A 142 29.37 7.13 -36.00
N ALA A 143 29.70 5.91 -36.41
CA ALA A 143 31.03 5.54 -36.84
C ALA A 143 31.23 6.03 -38.28
N HIS A 144 31.61 7.30 -38.45
CA HIS A 144 32.20 7.80 -39.67
C HIS A 144 33.28 8.85 -39.31
N ALA A 145 34.48 8.34 -39.18
CA ALA A 145 35.70 9.13 -39.37
C ALA A 145 36.81 8.15 -39.76
N LEU A 146 37.00 7.99 -41.06
CA LEU A 146 38.28 7.84 -41.74
C LEU A 146 38.04 7.98 -43.24
#